data_8853092ae7f22512a43f3437986d9256
#
_entry.id   8853092ae7f22512a43f3437986d9256
#
_cell.length_a   1.000
_cell.length_b   1.000
_cell.length_c   1.000
_cell.angle_alpha   90.00
_cell.angle_beta   90.00
_cell.angle_gamma   90.00
#
_symmetry.space_group_name_H-M   'P 1'
#
loop_
_entity.id
_entity.type
_entity.pdbx_description
1 polymer ?
#
loop_
_entity_poly.entity_id
_entity_poly.type
_entity_poly.pdbx_seq_one_letter_code
_entity_poly.pdbx_strand_id
1 'polypeptide(L)'
;MKEFELKYGCNPNQKPARIFMEDGSDLPIQVLNGRPGYINFLDAFNGWQLVKELKEATGLPAATSFKHVSPAGAAVGLPLTDTLAKIYWVDDLGELSPLASAYARARGADRMSSFGDYIALSDVCDVDTARIIKREVSDGVIAPGYEPEALAMLKEKKKGNYNVIQIDPNYVPQEIERKQVFGVTFEQGRNELVMDDSLFKNIVTENKDIPADAIRDMKIAMIILKYTQSNSVCYVKDGQAIGIGAGQQSRVHCTRLAGQKADNWLLRQCPKVMNLPFVPGLGRADRDNAIDNYIGEEYMDVLADGAWQRVFTEKPDVFTAEEKKEWLARMDNAVLGSDAFFPFSDNVERAKKSGVKYIVQPGGSVRDDAVIACCNKYGMAMVFNGVRLFHH
;
A
#
# COMPACT_ATOMS: atom_id res chain seq x y z
N MET A 1 -3.84 -14.27 26.79
CA MET A 1 -4.99 -14.97 26.15
C MET A 1 -4.44 -16.08 25.27
N LYS A 2 -4.82 -17.32 25.55
CA LYS A 2 -4.27 -18.53 24.87
C LYS A 2 -4.81 -18.74 23.46
N GLU A 3 -6.04 -18.37 23.22
CA GLU A 3 -6.71 -18.49 21.94
C GLU A 3 -7.79 -17.44 21.77
N PHE A 4 -8.19 -17.18 20.52
CA PHE A 4 -9.32 -16.33 20.21
C PHE A 4 -10.23 -17.07 19.22
N GLU A 5 -11.46 -17.35 19.66
CA GLU A 5 -12.48 -18.02 18.85
C GLU A 5 -13.02 -17.07 17.80
N LEU A 6 -13.12 -17.54 16.56
CA LEU A 6 -13.62 -16.80 15.42
C LEU A 6 -15.03 -17.26 15.05
N LYS A 7 -15.85 -16.36 14.52
CA LYS A 7 -17.19 -16.68 14.04
C LYS A 7 -17.18 -17.74 12.92
N TYR A 8 -16.16 -17.67 12.06
CA TYR A 8 -15.85 -18.61 10.97
C TYR A 8 -14.44 -18.33 10.44
N GLY A 9 -13.91 -19.19 9.58
CA GLY A 9 -12.61 -19.00 8.91
C GLY A 9 -12.67 -17.98 7.78
N CYS A 10 -12.07 -18.28 6.62
CA CYS A 10 -12.16 -17.38 5.46
C CYS A 10 -13.60 -17.19 4.97
N ASN A 11 -14.45 -18.23 5.12
CA ASN A 11 -15.84 -18.20 4.65
C ASN A 11 -16.80 -18.69 5.75
N PRO A 12 -18.09 -18.28 5.70
CA PRO A 12 -19.08 -18.63 6.74
C PRO A 12 -19.28 -20.12 6.97
N ASN A 13 -19.03 -20.96 5.97
CA ASN A 13 -19.12 -22.44 6.07
C ASN A 13 -17.89 -23.08 6.69
N GLN A 14 -16.80 -22.35 6.88
CA GLN A 14 -15.53 -22.87 7.42
C GLN A 14 -15.53 -22.74 8.96
N LYS A 15 -16.16 -23.69 9.61
CA LYS A 15 -16.28 -23.78 11.08
C LYS A 15 -15.86 -25.17 11.58
N PRO A 16 -15.28 -25.28 12.81
CA PRO A 16 -14.93 -24.18 13.73
C PRO A 16 -13.73 -23.35 13.23
N ALA A 17 -13.50 -22.19 13.84
CA ALA A 17 -12.37 -21.34 13.52
C ALA A 17 -11.83 -20.63 14.77
N ARG A 18 -10.51 -20.55 14.88
CA ARG A 18 -9.81 -19.86 15.99
C ARG A 18 -8.39 -19.45 15.56
N ILE A 19 -7.80 -18.55 16.32
CA ILE A 19 -6.36 -18.29 16.30
C ILE A 19 -5.76 -18.67 17.65
N PHE A 20 -4.55 -19.20 17.65
CA PHE A 20 -3.81 -19.63 18.85
C PHE A 20 -2.32 -19.77 18.53
N MET A 21 -1.49 -19.82 19.57
CA MET A 21 -0.06 -20.09 19.40
C MET A 21 0.21 -21.60 19.45
N GLU A 22 0.94 -22.13 18.46
CA GLU A 22 1.25 -23.55 18.33
C GLU A 22 1.99 -24.10 19.56
N ASP A 23 2.85 -23.30 20.18
CA ASP A 23 3.60 -23.64 21.39
C ASP A 23 2.78 -23.52 22.68
N GLY A 24 1.51 -23.14 22.59
CA GLY A 24 0.63 -22.93 23.74
C GLY A 24 0.90 -21.68 24.56
N SER A 25 1.77 -20.77 24.10
CA SER A 25 1.98 -19.45 24.69
C SER A 25 0.74 -18.55 24.53
N ASP A 26 0.75 -17.39 25.16
CA ASP A 26 -0.29 -16.39 24.93
C ASP A 26 -0.14 -15.73 23.57
N LEU A 27 -1.28 -15.36 22.96
CA LEU A 27 -1.28 -14.53 21.74
C LEU A 27 -0.56 -13.21 22.01
N PRO A 28 0.27 -12.71 21.08
CA PRO A 28 1.02 -11.46 21.25
C PRO A 28 0.15 -10.21 21.05
N ILE A 29 -1.15 -10.33 21.26
CA ILE A 29 -2.14 -9.26 21.02
C ILE A 29 -3.17 -9.17 22.15
N GLN A 30 -3.81 -8.00 22.22
CA GLN A 30 -5.05 -7.78 22.96
C GLN A 30 -6.08 -7.16 21.99
N VAL A 31 -7.28 -7.71 21.94
CA VAL A 31 -8.41 -7.10 21.23
C VAL A 31 -9.07 -6.10 22.19
N LEU A 32 -8.84 -4.81 21.93
CA LEU A 32 -9.34 -3.73 22.81
C LEU A 32 -10.80 -3.36 22.51
N ASN A 33 -11.26 -3.63 21.30
CA ASN A 33 -12.63 -3.39 20.87
C ASN A 33 -12.98 -4.22 19.63
N GLY A 34 -14.25 -4.50 19.43
CA GLY A 34 -14.76 -5.25 18.29
C GLY A 34 -14.51 -6.76 18.39
N ARG A 35 -14.74 -7.43 17.28
CA ARG A 35 -14.51 -8.87 17.13
C ARG A 35 -13.92 -9.18 15.75
N PRO A 36 -12.58 -9.05 15.60
CA PRO A 36 -11.91 -9.28 14.32
C PRO A 36 -12.17 -10.70 13.79
N GLY A 37 -12.30 -10.81 12.47
CA GLY A 37 -12.44 -12.08 11.79
C GLY A 37 -11.10 -12.66 11.33
N TYR A 38 -11.16 -13.81 10.70
CA TYR A 38 -10.00 -14.57 10.22
C TYR A 38 -9.11 -13.72 9.28
N ILE A 39 -9.71 -13.11 8.25
CA ILE A 39 -8.97 -12.29 7.28
C ILE A 39 -8.46 -11.00 7.94
N ASN A 40 -9.21 -10.42 8.88
CA ASN A 40 -8.75 -9.24 9.63
C ASN A 40 -7.45 -9.52 10.39
N PHE A 41 -7.32 -10.68 11.00
CA PHE A 41 -6.07 -11.06 11.69
C PHE A 41 -4.91 -11.31 10.71
N LEU A 42 -5.17 -11.91 9.55
CA LEU A 42 -4.14 -12.05 8.51
C LEU A 42 -3.64 -10.68 8.05
N ASP A 43 -4.54 -9.74 7.78
CA ASP A 43 -4.20 -8.38 7.40
C ASP A 43 -3.44 -7.66 8.53
N ALA A 44 -3.91 -7.79 9.77
CA ALA A 44 -3.30 -7.16 10.93
C ALA A 44 -1.85 -7.62 11.17
N PHE A 45 -1.60 -8.92 11.15
CA PHE A 45 -0.27 -9.46 11.40
C PHE A 45 0.72 -9.21 10.27
N ASN A 46 0.27 -9.30 9.01
CA ASN A 46 1.12 -8.95 7.87
C ASN A 46 1.40 -7.43 7.83
N GLY A 47 0.38 -6.62 8.06
CA GLY A 47 0.52 -5.16 8.12
C GLY A 47 1.45 -4.70 9.24
N TRP A 48 1.35 -5.31 10.43
CA TRP A 48 2.24 -5.00 11.54
C TRP A 48 3.72 -5.26 11.21
N GLN A 49 4.02 -6.42 10.65
CA GLN A 49 5.39 -6.75 10.24
C GLN A 49 5.94 -5.73 9.24
N LEU A 50 5.13 -5.37 8.25
CA LEU A 50 5.50 -4.40 7.23
C LEU A 50 5.84 -3.03 7.84
N VAL A 51 4.98 -2.46 8.67
CA VAL A 51 5.22 -1.12 9.24
C VAL A 51 6.36 -1.12 10.25
N LYS A 52 6.57 -2.20 10.98
CA LYS A 52 7.72 -2.36 11.88
C LYS A 52 9.03 -2.30 11.09
N GLU A 53 9.14 -3.05 10.00
CA GLU A 53 10.32 -3.03 9.14
C GLU A 53 10.53 -1.68 8.45
N LEU A 54 9.47 -1.01 8.00
CA LEU A 54 9.58 0.34 7.43
C LEU A 54 10.15 1.33 8.42
N LYS A 55 9.69 1.29 9.66
CA LYS A 55 10.22 2.17 10.72
C LYS A 55 11.69 1.85 11.04
N GLU A 56 12.05 0.59 11.15
CA GLU A 56 13.43 0.16 11.40
C GLU A 56 14.37 0.59 10.28
N ALA A 57 13.93 0.48 9.02
CA ALA A 57 14.73 0.82 7.85
C ALA A 57 14.88 2.33 7.62
N THR A 58 13.90 3.14 8.00
CA THR A 58 13.85 4.58 7.66
C THR A 58 13.98 5.50 8.87
N GLY A 59 13.77 4.99 10.08
CA GLY A 59 13.70 5.80 11.31
C GLY A 59 12.44 6.67 11.43
N LEU A 60 11.49 6.53 10.51
CA LEU A 60 10.27 7.32 10.46
C LEU A 60 9.05 6.48 10.87
N PRO A 61 8.03 7.07 11.51
CA PRO A 61 6.75 6.40 11.70
C PRO A 61 6.19 5.91 10.37
N ALA A 62 5.56 4.74 10.39
CA ALA A 62 5.03 4.11 9.17
C ALA A 62 3.60 3.61 9.38
N ALA A 63 2.85 3.56 8.28
CA ALA A 63 1.51 3.03 8.25
C ALA A 63 1.26 2.25 6.96
N THR A 64 0.33 1.30 7.01
CA THR A 64 -0.15 0.59 5.83
C THR A 64 -1.67 0.45 5.85
N SER A 65 -2.24 0.43 4.65
CA SER A 65 -3.62 0.08 4.36
C SER A 65 -3.61 -1.30 3.71
N PHE A 66 -4.11 -2.30 4.43
CA PHE A 66 -4.09 -3.71 4.00
C PHE A 66 -5.49 -4.16 3.58
N LYS A 67 -5.57 -4.98 2.54
CA LYS A 67 -6.81 -5.60 2.10
C LYS A 67 -6.54 -6.90 1.35
N HIS A 68 -7.32 -7.95 1.67
CA HIS A 68 -7.14 -9.28 1.08
C HIS A 68 -5.69 -9.79 1.16
N VAL A 69 -5.08 -9.62 2.34
CA VAL A 69 -3.74 -10.11 2.68
C VAL A 69 -2.64 -9.52 1.78
N SER A 70 -2.84 -8.30 1.29
CA SER A 70 -1.83 -7.52 0.59
C SER A 70 -1.98 -6.04 0.88
N PRO A 71 -0.90 -5.25 0.88
CA PRO A 71 -1.01 -3.81 1.05
C PRO A 71 -1.63 -3.17 -0.19
N ALA A 72 -2.68 -2.36 0.01
CA ALA A 72 -3.16 -1.41 -0.99
C ALA A 72 -2.26 -0.17 -1.06
N GLY A 73 -1.63 0.17 0.06
CA GLY A 73 -0.64 1.22 0.19
C GLY A 73 0.14 1.11 1.48
N ALA A 74 1.32 1.69 1.49
CA ALA A 74 2.18 1.83 2.66
C ALA A 74 3.06 3.08 2.51
N ALA A 75 3.39 3.72 3.61
CA ALA A 75 4.17 4.95 3.59
C ALA A 75 4.87 5.22 4.93
N VAL A 76 5.86 6.09 4.87
CA VAL A 76 6.51 6.69 6.04
C VAL A 76 6.05 8.13 6.27
N GLY A 77 6.20 8.63 7.47
CA GLY A 77 5.66 9.89 7.94
C GLY A 77 6.41 11.12 7.45
N LEU A 78 6.35 11.41 6.16
CA LEU A 78 6.82 12.66 5.58
C LEU A 78 5.69 13.68 5.50
N PRO A 79 5.98 15.00 5.61
CA PRO A 79 4.97 16.04 5.50
C PRO A 79 4.20 15.97 4.17
N LEU A 80 2.91 16.30 4.20
CA LEU A 80 2.08 16.42 3.01
C LEU A 80 2.25 17.79 2.37
N THR A 81 2.25 17.82 1.02
CA THR A 81 2.00 19.07 0.28
C THR A 81 0.52 19.43 0.37
N ASP A 82 0.18 20.68 0.09
CA ASP A 82 -1.23 21.14 0.05
C ASP A 82 -2.05 20.31 -0.95
N THR A 83 -1.45 19.97 -2.09
CA THR A 83 -2.10 19.13 -3.11
C THR A 83 -2.39 17.73 -2.57
N LEU A 84 -1.42 17.09 -1.93
CA LEU A 84 -1.62 15.76 -1.33
C LEU A 84 -2.65 15.79 -0.20
N ALA A 85 -2.61 16.82 0.64
CA ALA A 85 -3.62 16.99 1.69
C ALA A 85 -5.04 17.05 1.12
N LYS A 86 -5.22 17.74 0.00
CA LYS A 86 -6.53 17.84 -0.70
C LYS A 86 -6.97 16.51 -1.27
N ILE A 87 -6.12 15.82 -2.04
CA ILE A 87 -6.50 14.55 -2.67
C ILE A 87 -6.68 13.41 -1.67
N TYR A 88 -6.12 13.54 -0.47
CA TYR A 88 -6.28 12.58 0.63
C TYR A 88 -7.42 12.96 1.59
N TRP A 89 -8.14 14.04 1.30
CA TRP A 89 -9.26 14.53 2.10
C TRP A 89 -8.90 14.84 3.56
N VAL A 90 -7.70 15.42 3.79
CA VAL A 90 -7.18 15.78 5.11
C VAL A 90 -6.78 17.27 5.23
N ASP A 91 -7.04 18.06 4.20
CA ASP A 91 -6.70 19.48 4.14
C ASP A 91 -7.43 20.35 5.19
N ASP A 92 -8.53 19.85 5.75
CA ASP A 92 -9.28 20.49 6.82
C ASP A 92 -8.80 20.14 8.24
N LEU A 93 -7.80 19.26 8.39
CA LEU A 93 -7.31 18.81 9.69
C LEU A 93 -6.11 19.60 10.24
N GLY A 94 -5.61 20.56 9.48
CA GLY A 94 -4.41 21.32 9.86
C GLY A 94 -3.13 20.50 9.74
N GLU A 95 -2.14 20.83 10.55
CA GLU A 95 -0.87 20.11 10.61
C GLU A 95 -1.08 18.72 11.21
N LEU A 96 -0.60 17.70 10.51
CA LEU A 96 -0.72 16.32 10.93
C LEU A 96 0.56 15.83 11.60
N SER A 97 0.43 14.96 12.60
CA SER A 97 1.57 14.21 13.13
C SER A 97 2.25 13.37 12.05
N PRO A 98 3.53 12.99 12.23
CA PRO A 98 4.19 12.11 11.27
C PRO A 98 3.46 10.77 11.05
N LEU A 99 2.89 10.17 12.09
CA LEU A 99 2.11 8.93 11.96
C LEU A 99 0.82 9.15 11.18
N ALA A 100 0.10 10.25 11.42
CA ALA A 100 -1.10 10.61 10.68
C ALA A 100 -0.78 10.87 9.19
N SER A 101 0.33 11.56 8.90
CA SER A 101 0.81 11.75 7.53
C SER A 101 1.15 10.43 6.85
N ALA A 102 1.77 9.49 7.57
CA ALA A 102 2.06 8.16 7.05
C ALA A 102 0.76 7.42 6.66
N TYR A 103 -0.27 7.45 7.49
CA TYR A 103 -1.53 6.81 7.16
C TYR A 103 -2.28 7.50 6.00
N ALA A 104 -2.32 8.82 5.99
CA ALA A 104 -2.91 9.56 4.88
C ALA A 104 -2.25 9.20 3.54
N ARG A 105 -0.93 9.08 3.51
CA ARG A 105 -0.15 8.64 2.34
C ARG A 105 -0.40 7.18 1.98
N ALA A 106 -0.41 6.28 2.96
CA ALA A 106 -0.65 4.85 2.75
C ALA A 106 -2.03 4.60 2.13
N ARG A 107 -3.08 5.20 2.70
CA ARG A 107 -4.43 5.11 2.15
C ARG A 107 -4.56 5.82 0.81
N GLY A 108 -3.88 6.94 0.67
CA GLY A 108 -3.90 7.79 -0.52
C GLY A 108 -3.28 7.17 -1.78
N ALA A 109 -2.45 6.13 -1.62
CA ALA A 109 -1.87 5.41 -2.75
C ALA A 109 -2.94 4.81 -3.68
N ASP A 110 -3.98 4.25 -3.08
CA ASP A 110 -5.10 3.63 -3.80
C ASP A 110 -6.36 3.71 -2.93
N ARG A 111 -7.07 4.81 -3.04
CA ARG A 111 -8.25 5.07 -2.22
C ARG A 111 -9.40 4.11 -2.50
N MET A 112 -9.48 3.57 -3.72
CA MET A 112 -10.51 2.59 -4.09
C MET A 112 -10.27 1.24 -3.40
N SER A 113 -9.05 0.73 -3.47
CA SER A 113 -8.68 -0.53 -2.81
C SER A 113 -8.64 -0.41 -1.29
N SER A 114 -8.40 0.79 -0.74
CA SER A 114 -8.37 1.05 0.70
C SER A 114 -9.74 1.17 1.36
N PHE A 115 -10.83 1.18 0.59
CA PHE A 115 -12.18 1.15 1.12
C PHE A 115 -12.43 -0.18 1.86
N GLY A 116 -12.66 -0.11 3.18
CA GLY A 116 -12.77 -1.29 4.03
C GLY A 116 -11.43 -1.95 4.36
N ASP A 117 -10.36 -1.17 4.46
CA ASP A 117 -9.01 -1.63 4.79
C ASP A 117 -8.87 -2.13 6.23
N TYR A 118 -7.75 -2.81 6.48
CA TYR A 118 -7.22 -3.03 7.82
C TYR A 118 -5.91 -2.24 7.96
N ILE A 119 -5.85 -1.41 9.01
CA ILE A 119 -4.76 -0.45 9.19
C ILE A 119 -3.70 -1.03 10.12
N ALA A 120 -2.43 -0.89 9.78
CA ALA A 120 -1.33 -1.11 10.72
C ALA A 120 -0.51 0.16 10.91
N LEU A 121 -0.13 0.43 12.16
CA LEU A 121 0.63 1.61 12.58
C LEU A 121 1.87 1.15 13.32
N SER A 122 3.04 1.72 13.00
CA SER A 122 4.31 1.36 13.63
C SER A 122 4.47 1.88 15.05
N ASP A 123 3.71 2.92 15.40
CA ASP A 123 3.81 3.65 16.66
C ASP A 123 2.46 3.72 17.37
N VAL A 124 2.48 4.19 18.61
CA VAL A 124 1.27 4.46 19.37
C VAL A 124 0.34 5.37 18.55
N CYS A 125 -0.89 4.92 18.36
CA CYS A 125 -1.89 5.68 17.62
C CYS A 125 -2.23 6.97 18.36
N ASP A 126 -1.88 8.09 17.77
CA ASP A 126 -2.16 9.42 18.30
C ASP A 126 -3.56 9.93 17.86
N VAL A 127 -3.98 11.05 18.43
CA VAL A 127 -5.28 11.66 18.17
C VAL A 127 -5.42 12.08 16.71
N ASP A 128 -4.37 12.62 16.09
CA ASP A 128 -4.42 13.05 14.69
C ASP A 128 -4.67 11.86 13.75
N THR A 129 -3.99 10.74 13.99
CA THR A 129 -4.21 9.49 13.23
C THR A 129 -5.63 8.97 13.44
N ALA A 130 -6.12 8.95 14.68
CA ALA A 130 -7.49 8.53 14.99
C ALA A 130 -8.54 9.39 14.31
N ARG A 131 -8.33 10.69 14.19
CA ARG A 131 -9.23 11.62 13.45
C ARG A 131 -9.37 11.23 11.98
N ILE A 132 -8.29 10.83 11.33
CA ILE A 132 -8.33 10.35 9.94
C ILE A 132 -9.09 9.04 9.88
N ILE A 133 -8.75 8.07 10.73
CA ILE A 133 -9.39 6.74 10.75
C ILE A 133 -10.90 6.87 11.00
N LYS A 134 -11.31 7.73 11.93
CA LYS A 134 -12.72 7.94 12.30
C LYS A 134 -13.61 8.28 11.10
N ARG A 135 -13.09 9.02 10.13
CA ARG A 135 -13.85 9.54 8.99
C ARG A 135 -13.80 8.66 7.73
N GLU A 136 -13.00 7.60 7.74
CA GLU A 136 -12.81 6.68 6.60
C GLU A 136 -13.53 5.34 6.83
N VAL A 137 -13.92 4.67 5.74
CA VAL A 137 -14.45 3.30 5.82
C VAL A 137 -13.29 2.32 5.98
N SER A 138 -13.22 1.68 7.13
CA SER A 138 -12.14 0.79 7.54
C SER A 138 -12.70 -0.33 8.41
N ASP A 139 -12.08 -1.50 8.40
CA ASP A 139 -12.51 -2.66 9.19
C ASP A 139 -11.86 -2.71 10.57
N GLY A 140 -10.65 -2.20 10.70
CA GLY A 140 -9.95 -2.21 11.97
C GLY A 140 -8.53 -1.65 11.89
N VAL A 141 -7.88 -1.64 13.04
CA VAL A 141 -6.52 -1.11 13.21
C VAL A 141 -5.73 -1.95 14.20
N ILE A 142 -4.44 -2.14 13.92
CA ILE A 142 -3.45 -2.71 14.83
C ILE A 142 -2.32 -1.70 15.09
N ALA A 143 -1.95 -1.52 16.34
CA ALA A 143 -0.87 -0.63 16.77
C ALA A 143 -0.25 -1.14 18.07
N PRO A 144 0.98 -0.72 18.43
CA PRO A 144 1.61 -1.09 19.71
C PRO A 144 0.94 -0.47 20.93
N GLY A 145 0.12 0.55 20.73
CA GLY A 145 -0.64 1.23 21.77
C GLY A 145 -1.53 2.30 21.19
N TYR A 146 -2.32 2.94 22.04
CA TYR A 146 -3.26 3.99 21.67
C TYR A 146 -3.26 5.07 22.75
N GLU A 147 -3.20 6.33 22.35
CA GLU A 147 -3.50 7.43 23.27
C GLU A 147 -4.95 7.29 23.77
N PRO A 148 -5.26 7.63 25.03
CA PRO A 148 -6.60 7.43 25.60
C PRO A 148 -7.71 8.08 24.77
N GLU A 149 -7.52 9.30 24.32
CA GLU A 149 -8.49 10.02 23.47
C GLU A 149 -8.64 9.36 22.08
N ALA A 150 -7.54 8.92 21.47
CA ALA A 150 -7.54 8.19 20.22
C ALA A 150 -8.33 6.88 20.34
N LEU A 151 -8.08 6.10 21.39
CA LEU A 151 -8.81 4.86 21.66
C LEU A 151 -10.30 5.10 21.83
N ALA A 152 -10.68 6.14 22.57
CA ALA A 152 -12.09 6.51 22.75
C ALA A 152 -12.78 6.81 21.43
N MET A 153 -12.13 7.60 20.54
CA MET A 153 -12.65 7.89 19.20
C MET A 153 -12.86 6.62 18.36
N LEU A 154 -11.89 5.72 18.38
CA LEU A 154 -11.92 4.49 17.59
C LEU A 154 -13.02 3.54 18.08
N LYS A 155 -13.22 3.45 19.39
CA LYS A 155 -14.28 2.62 19.98
C LYS A 155 -15.70 3.06 19.62
N GLU A 156 -15.91 4.35 19.32
CA GLU A 156 -17.22 4.87 18.90
C GLU A 156 -17.58 4.49 17.44
N LYS A 157 -16.56 4.19 16.63
CA LYS A 157 -16.74 3.88 15.21
C LYS A 157 -17.52 2.59 15.02
N LYS A 158 -18.28 2.48 13.90
CA LYS A 158 -19.17 1.33 13.60
C LYS A 158 -20.14 1.01 14.74
N LYS A 159 -20.72 2.04 15.36
CA LYS A 159 -21.66 1.89 16.50
C LYS A 159 -21.06 1.07 17.66
N GLY A 160 -19.79 1.26 17.92
CA GLY A 160 -19.06 0.58 18.99
C GLY A 160 -18.41 -0.76 18.60
N ASN A 161 -18.47 -1.16 17.34
CA ASN A 161 -17.98 -2.48 16.88
C ASN A 161 -16.69 -2.41 16.03
N TYR A 162 -16.04 -1.25 15.96
CA TYR A 162 -14.78 -1.14 15.21
C TYR A 162 -13.68 -2.00 15.83
N ASN A 163 -12.93 -2.71 15.00
CA ASN A 163 -11.89 -3.63 15.48
C ASN A 163 -10.62 -2.85 15.85
N VAL A 164 -10.22 -2.95 17.11
CA VAL A 164 -9.00 -2.32 17.63
C VAL A 164 -8.14 -3.37 18.29
N ILE A 165 -6.95 -3.61 17.74
CA ILE A 165 -5.98 -4.60 18.24
C ILE A 165 -4.74 -3.87 18.74
N GLN A 166 -4.28 -4.24 19.93
CA GLN A 166 -2.96 -3.86 20.43
C GLN A 166 -2.01 -5.04 20.30
N ILE A 167 -0.85 -4.81 19.68
CA ILE A 167 0.22 -5.79 19.52
C ILE A 167 1.33 -5.54 20.55
N ASP A 168 1.93 -6.61 21.06
CA ASP A 168 3.20 -6.50 21.79
C ASP A 168 4.33 -6.21 20.80
N PRO A 169 4.92 -5.00 20.83
CA PRO A 169 5.96 -4.62 19.87
C PRO A 169 7.28 -5.40 20.06
N ASN A 170 7.44 -6.04 21.20
CA ASN A 170 8.65 -6.82 21.52
C ASN A 170 8.52 -8.31 21.16
N TYR A 171 7.34 -8.76 20.75
CA TYR A 171 7.16 -10.13 20.34
C TYR A 171 7.96 -10.44 19.07
N VAL A 172 8.70 -11.54 19.12
CA VAL A 172 9.47 -12.07 17.99
C VAL A 172 8.91 -13.46 17.65
N PRO A 173 8.42 -13.66 16.41
CA PRO A 173 7.96 -14.97 15.96
C PRO A 173 9.07 -16.01 15.97
N GLN A 174 8.71 -17.30 16.01
CA GLN A 174 9.66 -18.40 15.87
C GLN A 174 10.37 -18.35 14.52
N GLU A 175 11.60 -18.89 14.45
CA GLU A 175 12.41 -18.94 13.24
C GLU A 175 11.80 -19.79 12.13
N ILE A 176 10.99 -20.78 12.50
CA ILE A 176 10.34 -21.73 11.57
C ILE A 176 8.86 -21.41 11.50
N GLU A 177 8.38 -21.27 10.27
CA GLU A 177 6.96 -21.11 9.98
C GLU A 177 6.40 -22.31 9.20
N ARG A 178 5.12 -22.62 9.41
CA ARG A 178 4.42 -23.75 8.82
C ARG A 178 3.13 -23.33 8.15
N LYS A 179 2.80 -24.02 7.08
CA LYS A 179 1.56 -23.87 6.34
C LYS A 179 1.03 -25.24 5.93
N GLN A 180 -0.27 -25.45 5.99
CA GLN A 180 -0.89 -26.69 5.58
C GLN A 180 -1.70 -26.52 4.30
N VAL A 181 -1.48 -27.41 3.34
CA VAL A 181 -2.26 -27.51 2.10
C VAL A 181 -2.58 -29.00 1.88
N PHE A 182 -3.84 -29.31 1.73
CA PHE A 182 -4.30 -30.71 1.54
C PHE A 182 -3.79 -31.69 2.62
N GLY A 183 -3.68 -31.23 3.88
CA GLY A 183 -3.15 -32.00 4.99
C GLY A 183 -1.62 -32.16 5.00
N VAL A 184 -0.92 -31.72 3.96
CA VAL A 184 0.55 -31.69 3.90
C VAL A 184 1.06 -30.42 4.56
N THR A 185 1.97 -30.56 5.51
CA THR A 185 2.62 -29.45 6.18
C THR A 185 3.86 -29.02 5.40
N PHE A 186 3.88 -27.77 5.01
CA PHE A 186 5.05 -27.08 4.47
C PHE A 186 5.75 -26.36 5.62
N GLU A 187 7.06 -26.50 5.70
CA GLU A 187 7.90 -25.89 6.73
C GLU A 187 9.05 -25.14 6.07
N GLN A 188 9.31 -23.92 6.52
CA GLN A 188 10.43 -23.12 6.05
C GLN A 188 10.93 -22.17 7.14
N GLY A 189 12.16 -21.68 6.98
CA GLY A 189 12.64 -20.55 7.77
C GLY A 189 11.84 -19.31 7.45
N ARG A 190 11.50 -18.53 8.48
CA ARG A 190 10.85 -17.22 8.31
C ARG A 190 11.77 -16.28 7.52
N ASN A 191 11.20 -15.45 6.67
CA ASN A 191 11.96 -14.47 5.91
C ASN A 191 12.43 -13.33 6.83
N GLU A 192 13.66 -13.42 7.31
CA GLU A 192 14.29 -12.45 8.22
C GLU A 192 15.25 -11.49 7.51
N LEU A 193 15.22 -11.45 6.17
CA LEU A 193 16.09 -10.59 5.39
C LEU A 193 15.86 -9.12 5.74
N VAL A 194 16.91 -8.43 6.13
CA VAL A 194 16.92 -6.99 6.41
C VAL A 194 17.28 -6.22 5.16
N MET A 195 16.47 -5.22 4.81
CA MET A 195 16.71 -4.33 3.65
C MET A 195 17.70 -3.23 4.02
N ASP A 196 18.97 -3.60 4.18
CA ASP A 196 20.05 -2.65 4.46
C ASP A 196 20.69 -2.08 3.18
N ASP A 197 21.58 -1.11 3.33
CA ASP A 197 22.23 -0.41 2.23
C ASP A 197 23.06 -1.32 1.30
N SER A 198 23.53 -2.48 1.80
CA SER A 198 24.34 -3.41 1.02
C SER A 198 23.60 -3.97 -0.20
N LEU A 199 22.28 -4.10 -0.10
CA LEU A 199 21.41 -4.61 -1.15
C LEU A 199 21.22 -3.66 -2.33
N PHE A 200 21.66 -2.40 -2.21
CA PHE A 200 21.43 -1.35 -3.22
C PHE A 200 22.73 -0.83 -3.88
N LYS A 201 23.85 -1.54 -3.69
CA LYS A 201 25.18 -1.13 -4.20
C LYS A 201 25.49 -1.62 -5.61
N ASN A 202 24.87 -2.71 -6.05
CA ASN A 202 25.15 -3.30 -7.36
C ASN A 202 24.32 -2.63 -8.46
N ILE A 203 24.77 -1.45 -8.91
CA ILE A 203 24.13 -0.70 -9.99
C ILE A 203 24.66 -1.22 -11.32
N VAL A 204 23.79 -1.83 -12.14
CA VAL A 204 24.18 -2.54 -13.38
C VAL A 204 24.05 -1.71 -14.65
N THR A 205 23.43 -0.54 -14.57
CA THR A 205 23.23 0.40 -15.69
C THR A 205 24.40 1.36 -15.87
N GLU A 206 24.44 2.07 -17.00
CA GLU A 206 25.43 3.13 -17.27
C GLU A 206 25.27 4.29 -16.29
N ASN A 207 24.05 4.74 -16.05
CA ASN A 207 23.75 5.71 -15.00
C ASN A 207 23.96 5.04 -13.64
N LYS A 208 24.91 5.57 -12.86
CA LYS A 208 25.24 5.10 -11.50
C LYS A 208 24.72 6.00 -10.40
N ASP A 209 24.07 7.11 -10.78
CA ASP A 209 23.62 8.11 -9.81
C ASP A 209 22.23 7.75 -9.26
N ILE A 210 22.20 7.33 -8.00
CA ILE A 210 20.99 7.07 -7.24
C ILE A 210 21.04 7.91 -5.95
N PRO A 211 20.26 8.99 -5.85
CA PRO A 211 20.26 9.84 -4.68
C PRO A 211 19.70 9.11 -3.44
N ALA A 212 20.00 9.64 -2.25
CA ALA A 212 19.67 9.01 -0.98
C ALA A 212 18.14 8.80 -0.77
N ASP A 213 17.32 9.72 -1.26
CA ASP A 213 15.86 9.60 -1.22
C ASP A 213 15.35 8.48 -2.12
N ALA A 214 15.98 8.25 -3.28
CA ALA A 214 15.66 7.11 -4.14
C ALA A 214 16.11 5.78 -3.51
N ILE A 215 17.23 5.72 -2.82
CA ILE A 215 17.64 4.53 -2.05
C ILE A 215 16.64 4.24 -0.93
N ARG A 216 16.19 5.25 -0.20
CA ARG A 216 15.12 5.12 0.79
C ARG A 216 13.86 4.53 0.15
N ASP A 217 13.45 5.06 -0.99
CA ASP A 217 12.23 4.61 -1.68
C ASP A 217 12.38 3.20 -2.25
N MET A 218 13.58 2.79 -2.68
CA MET A 218 13.90 1.39 -3.02
C MET A 218 13.73 0.45 -1.83
N LYS A 219 14.23 0.84 -0.64
CA LYS A 219 14.02 0.05 0.59
C LYS A 219 12.54 -0.11 0.91
N ILE A 220 11.79 0.99 0.81
CA ILE A 220 10.34 0.98 1.03
C ILE A 220 9.67 0.02 0.05
N ALA A 221 10.00 0.09 -1.25
CA ALA A 221 9.46 -0.81 -2.25
C ALA A 221 9.71 -2.29 -1.91
N MET A 222 10.95 -2.64 -1.56
CA MET A 222 11.32 -4.02 -1.25
C MET A 222 10.65 -4.54 0.03
N ILE A 223 10.52 -3.71 1.07
CA ILE A 223 9.81 -4.08 2.30
C ILE A 223 8.33 -4.31 2.02
N ILE A 224 7.69 -3.46 1.23
CA ILE A 224 6.30 -3.63 0.80
C ILE A 224 6.12 -4.97 0.07
N LEU A 225 7.02 -5.29 -0.87
CA LEU A 225 6.94 -6.51 -1.66
C LEU A 225 7.13 -7.79 -0.83
N LYS A 226 7.91 -7.72 0.25
CA LYS A 226 8.08 -8.83 1.19
C LYS A 226 6.75 -9.32 1.78
N TYR A 227 5.74 -8.45 1.86
CA TYR A 227 4.41 -8.73 2.41
C TYR A 227 3.28 -8.64 1.38
N THR A 228 3.62 -8.66 0.10
CA THR A 228 2.64 -8.59 -1.00
C THR A 228 2.58 -9.92 -1.73
N GLN A 229 1.38 -10.42 -1.98
CA GLN A 229 1.18 -11.69 -2.72
C GLN A 229 1.81 -11.62 -4.11
N SER A 230 2.62 -12.63 -4.44
CA SER A 230 3.36 -12.68 -5.71
C SER A 230 2.47 -13.10 -6.90
N ASN A 231 2.83 -12.75 -8.15
CA ASN A 231 3.86 -11.77 -8.50
C ASN A 231 3.48 -10.38 -8.01
N SER A 232 4.46 -9.64 -7.55
CA SER A 232 4.22 -8.28 -7.08
C SER A 232 5.28 -7.28 -7.58
N VAL A 233 4.83 -6.06 -7.84
CA VAL A 233 5.68 -4.90 -8.11
C VAL A 233 5.12 -3.69 -7.39
N CYS A 234 5.98 -2.73 -7.06
CA CYS A 234 5.60 -1.54 -6.31
C CYS A 234 6.28 -0.30 -6.89
N TYR A 235 5.46 0.70 -7.21
CA TYR A 235 5.93 2.05 -7.55
C TYR A 235 5.95 2.89 -6.28
N VAL A 236 7.08 3.53 -6.00
CA VAL A 236 7.26 4.37 -4.80
C VAL A 236 7.78 5.75 -5.21
N LYS A 237 7.26 6.77 -4.56
CA LYS A 237 7.73 8.16 -4.70
C LYS A 237 7.59 8.89 -3.36
N ASP A 238 8.62 9.63 -2.99
CA ASP A 238 8.61 10.51 -1.82
C ASP A 238 8.13 9.82 -0.53
N GLY A 239 8.66 8.60 -0.29
CA GLY A 239 8.40 7.85 0.95
C GLY A 239 7.07 7.11 1.00
N GLN A 240 6.36 6.96 -0.12
CA GLN A 240 5.08 6.24 -0.18
C GLN A 240 4.93 5.38 -1.42
N ALA A 241 4.25 4.27 -1.29
CA ALA A 241 3.74 3.56 -2.46
C ALA A 241 2.73 4.44 -3.19
N ILE A 242 2.81 4.46 -4.51
CA ILE A 242 1.85 5.14 -5.39
C ILE A 242 1.11 4.16 -6.29
N GLY A 243 1.57 2.91 -6.39
CA GLY A 243 0.88 1.83 -7.07
C GLY A 243 1.49 0.48 -6.71
N ILE A 244 0.67 -0.45 -6.25
CA ILE A 244 1.07 -1.81 -5.91
C ILE A 244 0.27 -2.78 -6.77
N GLY A 245 0.97 -3.68 -7.47
CA GLY A 245 0.38 -4.83 -8.14
C GLY A 245 0.65 -6.09 -7.34
N ALA A 246 -0.38 -6.86 -7.06
CA ALA A 246 -0.32 -8.06 -6.25
C ALA A 246 -1.00 -9.25 -6.92
N GLY A 247 -0.52 -10.47 -6.66
CA GLY A 247 -1.18 -11.70 -7.02
C GLY A 247 -1.30 -11.96 -8.53
N GLN A 248 -0.44 -11.38 -9.35
CA GLN A 248 -0.52 -11.53 -10.79
C GLN A 248 0.33 -12.71 -11.29
N GLN A 249 -0.19 -13.48 -12.24
CA GLN A 249 0.53 -14.63 -12.82
C GLN A 249 1.60 -14.20 -13.83
N SER A 250 1.41 -13.04 -14.49
CA SER A 250 2.36 -12.47 -15.42
C SER A 250 3.05 -11.25 -14.84
N ARG A 251 4.40 -11.20 -14.92
CA ARG A 251 5.19 -10.06 -14.45
C ARG A 251 4.79 -8.76 -15.14
N VAL A 252 4.65 -8.76 -16.46
CA VAL A 252 4.28 -7.55 -17.20
C VAL A 252 2.85 -7.09 -16.90
N HIS A 253 1.92 -8.00 -16.66
CA HIS A 253 0.56 -7.64 -16.23
C HIS A 253 0.59 -6.98 -14.84
N CYS A 254 1.44 -7.49 -13.95
CA CYS A 254 1.64 -6.88 -12.63
C CYS A 254 2.20 -5.46 -12.75
N THR A 255 3.23 -5.26 -13.57
CA THR A 255 3.84 -3.95 -13.82
C THR A 255 2.84 -2.96 -14.44
N ARG A 256 1.98 -3.43 -15.35
CA ARG A 256 0.91 -2.61 -15.94
C ARG A 256 -0.14 -2.21 -14.92
N LEU A 257 -0.61 -3.14 -14.11
CA LEU A 257 -1.62 -2.87 -13.07
C LEU A 257 -1.09 -1.86 -12.04
N ALA A 258 0.10 -2.09 -11.50
CA ALA A 258 0.72 -1.18 -10.55
C ALA A 258 0.99 0.19 -11.16
N GLY A 259 1.44 0.24 -12.42
CA GLY A 259 1.67 1.47 -13.16
C GLY A 259 0.38 2.25 -13.41
N GLN A 260 -0.72 1.59 -13.70
CA GLN A 260 -2.03 2.25 -13.83
C GLN A 260 -2.46 2.91 -12.52
N LYS A 261 -2.25 2.24 -11.39
CA LYS A 261 -2.53 2.83 -10.07
C LYS A 261 -1.64 4.05 -9.79
N ALA A 262 -0.36 3.99 -10.15
CA ALA A 262 0.57 5.12 -10.03
C ALA A 262 0.14 6.29 -10.91
N ASP A 263 -0.30 6.03 -12.14
CA ASP A 263 -0.83 7.03 -13.05
C ASP A 263 -2.10 7.68 -12.46
N ASN A 264 -3.02 6.90 -11.93
CA ASN A 264 -4.23 7.40 -11.27
C ASN A 264 -3.92 8.29 -10.07
N TRP A 265 -2.90 7.93 -9.26
CA TRP A 265 -2.44 8.77 -8.16
C TRP A 265 -2.01 10.16 -8.65
N LEU A 266 -1.27 10.26 -9.76
CA LEU A 266 -0.87 11.54 -10.34
C LEU A 266 -2.03 12.28 -11.01
N LEU A 267 -2.91 11.59 -11.72
CA LEU A 267 -4.09 12.19 -12.37
C LEU A 267 -5.03 12.84 -11.36
N ARG A 268 -5.16 12.28 -10.16
CA ARG A 268 -5.95 12.87 -9.08
C ARG A 268 -5.43 14.24 -8.64
N GLN A 269 -4.17 14.56 -8.88
CA GLN A 269 -3.53 15.84 -8.56
C GLN A 269 -3.73 16.90 -9.65
N CYS A 270 -4.30 16.54 -10.80
CA CYS A 270 -4.61 17.49 -11.85
C CYS A 270 -5.68 18.49 -11.39
N PRO A 271 -5.50 19.81 -11.58
CA PRO A 271 -6.50 20.82 -11.21
C PRO A 271 -7.89 20.52 -11.76
N LYS A 272 -7.99 19.96 -12.97
CA LYS A 272 -9.25 19.53 -13.58
C LYS A 272 -9.99 18.49 -12.74
N VAL A 273 -9.27 17.58 -12.11
CA VAL A 273 -9.82 16.55 -11.21
C VAL A 273 -10.08 17.10 -9.82
N MET A 274 -9.12 17.87 -9.28
CA MET A 274 -9.25 18.45 -7.93
C MET A 274 -10.41 19.44 -7.80
N ASN A 275 -10.79 20.09 -8.91
CA ASN A 275 -11.85 21.11 -8.95
C ASN A 275 -13.19 20.55 -9.48
N LEU A 276 -13.38 19.24 -9.50
CA LEU A 276 -14.67 18.64 -9.88
C LEU A 276 -15.81 19.21 -9.02
N PRO A 277 -16.92 19.66 -9.65
CA PRO A 277 -17.99 20.36 -8.95
C PRO A 277 -18.96 19.39 -8.27
N PHE A 278 -18.53 18.72 -7.22
CA PHE A 278 -19.36 17.77 -6.49
C PHE A 278 -20.58 18.43 -5.84
N VAL A 279 -21.69 17.73 -5.83
CA VAL A 279 -22.88 18.17 -5.07
C VAL A 279 -22.54 18.26 -3.58
N PRO A 280 -23.09 19.28 -2.86
CA PRO A 280 -22.87 19.41 -1.42
C PRO A 280 -23.31 18.15 -0.66
N GLY A 281 -22.49 17.74 0.31
CA GLY A 281 -22.79 16.60 1.16
C GLY A 281 -22.45 15.22 0.58
N LEU A 282 -21.93 15.15 -0.64
CA LEU A 282 -21.46 13.88 -1.20
C LEU A 282 -20.31 13.32 -0.37
N GLY A 283 -20.45 12.06 0.08
CA GLY A 283 -19.48 11.39 0.93
C GLY A 283 -18.13 11.14 0.25
N ARG A 284 -17.06 10.92 1.04
CA ARG A 284 -15.71 10.68 0.51
C ARG A 284 -15.65 9.46 -0.41
N ALA A 285 -16.28 8.35 -0.02
CA ALA A 285 -16.32 7.14 -0.82
C ALA A 285 -16.97 7.36 -2.19
N ASP A 286 -18.08 8.10 -2.23
CA ASP A 286 -18.77 8.43 -3.48
C ASP A 286 -17.95 9.37 -4.34
N ARG A 287 -17.24 10.34 -3.75
CA ARG A 287 -16.29 11.21 -4.46
C ARG A 287 -15.12 10.42 -5.04
N ASP A 288 -14.53 9.53 -4.25
CA ASP A 288 -13.42 8.68 -4.72
C ASP A 288 -13.85 7.79 -5.88
N ASN A 289 -15.04 7.19 -5.81
CA ASN A 289 -15.60 6.39 -6.88
C ASN A 289 -15.86 7.23 -8.15
N ALA A 290 -16.43 8.42 -8.00
CA ALA A 290 -16.68 9.32 -9.12
C ALA A 290 -15.38 9.78 -9.78
N ILE A 291 -14.33 10.08 -9.02
CA ILE A 291 -13.02 10.44 -9.53
C ILE A 291 -12.41 9.27 -10.29
N ASP A 292 -12.44 8.06 -9.72
CA ASP A 292 -11.90 6.86 -10.36
C ASP A 292 -12.54 6.60 -11.73
N ASN A 293 -13.87 6.68 -11.81
CA ASN A 293 -14.57 6.60 -13.09
C ASN A 293 -14.22 7.75 -14.04
N TYR A 294 -14.18 8.99 -13.54
CA TYR A 294 -13.91 10.17 -14.35
C TYR A 294 -12.53 10.16 -15.00
N ILE A 295 -11.50 9.69 -14.30
CA ILE A 295 -10.14 9.58 -14.82
C ILE A 295 -9.92 8.28 -15.61
N GLY A 296 -10.81 7.30 -15.49
CA GLY A 296 -10.73 6.00 -16.15
C GLY A 296 -11.24 6.03 -17.60
N GLU A 297 -11.28 4.85 -18.21
CA GLU A 297 -11.83 4.67 -19.56
C GLU A 297 -13.36 4.62 -19.54
N GLU A 298 -13.94 4.25 -18.40
CA GLU A 298 -15.39 4.16 -18.18
C GLU A 298 -16.00 5.50 -17.74
N TYR A 299 -15.41 6.64 -18.11
CA TYR A 299 -15.85 7.97 -17.67
C TYR A 299 -17.31 8.30 -18.01
N MET A 300 -17.88 7.64 -19.00
CA MET A 300 -19.30 7.81 -19.34
C MET A 300 -20.23 7.25 -18.26
N ASP A 301 -19.78 6.33 -17.40
CA ASP A 301 -20.59 5.84 -16.29
C ASP A 301 -20.94 6.95 -15.30
N VAL A 302 -20.09 7.95 -15.17
CA VAL A 302 -20.31 9.12 -14.29
C VAL A 302 -20.74 10.37 -15.06
N LEU A 303 -20.49 10.47 -16.38
CA LEU A 303 -20.81 11.65 -17.20
C LEU A 303 -22.07 11.51 -18.07
N ALA A 304 -22.66 10.31 -18.12
CA ALA A 304 -23.92 10.12 -18.87
C ALA A 304 -25.07 10.92 -18.27
N ASP A 305 -26.02 11.30 -19.11
CA ASP A 305 -27.24 11.99 -18.64
C ASP A 305 -28.02 11.06 -17.67
N GLY A 306 -28.46 11.63 -16.56
CA GLY A 306 -29.07 10.87 -15.46
C GLY A 306 -28.09 10.33 -14.43
N ALA A 307 -26.81 10.22 -14.77
CA ALA A 307 -25.74 9.83 -13.85
C ALA A 307 -25.03 11.05 -13.22
N TRP A 308 -24.53 11.96 -14.06
CA TRP A 308 -23.74 13.09 -13.58
C TRP A 308 -24.49 14.00 -12.58
N GLN A 309 -25.81 14.18 -12.75
CA GLN A 309 -26.63 15.02 -11.88
C GLN A 309 -26.68 14.53 -10.41
N ARG A 310 -26.37 13.26 -10.18
CA ARG A 310 -26.31 12.70 -8.81
C ARG A 310 -25.02 13.04 -8.11
N VAL A 311 -23.99 13.40 -8.85
CA VAL A 311 -22.60 13.52 -8.36
C VAL A 311 -22.10 14.96 -8.46
N PHE A 312 -22.47 15.66 -9.55
CA PHE A 312 -21.96 16.99 -9.87
C PHE A 312 -23.08 18.04 -9.91
N THR A 313 -22.76 19.29 -9.58
CA THR A 313 -23.66 20.43 -9.71
C THR A 313 -23.81 20.90 -11.15
N GLU A 314 -22.78 20.65 -11.97
CA GLU A 314 -22.75 20.88 -13.42
C GLU A 314 -21.94 19.76 -14.07
N LYS A 315 -22.24 19.46 -15.36
CA LYS A 315 -21.55 18.39 -16.07
C LYS A 315 -20.11 18.77 -16.37
N PRO A 316 -19.12 18.04 -15.82
CA PRO A 316 -17.72 18.28 -16.16
C PRO A 316 -17.42 17.93 -17.62
N ASP A 317 -16.45 18.64 -18.21
CA ASP A 317 -15.88 18.24 -19.49
C ASP A 317 -15.10 16.94 -19.35
N VAL A 318 -15.07 16.15 -20.43
CA VAL A 318 -14.28 14.91 -20.49
C VAL A 318 -12.81 15.21 -20.24
N PHE A 319 -12.17 14.39 -19.41
CA PHE A 319 -10.71 14.42 -19.24
C PHE A 319 -10.09 13.59 -20.37
N THR A 320 -9.63 14.27 -21.42
CA THR A 320 -9.21 13.60 -22.67
C THR A 320 -7.90 12.84 -22.52
N ALA A 321 -7.65 11.90 -23.44
CA ALA A 321 -6.42 11.13 -23.46
C ALA A 321 -5.18 12.04 -23.61
N GLU A 322 -5.28 13.11 -24.40
CA GLU A 322 -4.22 14.10 -24.60
C GLU A 322 -3.91 14.87 -23.33
N GLU A 323 -4.94 15.36 -22.63
CA GLU A 323 -4.79 16.04 -21.34
C GLU A 323 -4.15 15.13 -20.28
N LYS A 324 -4.58 13.87 -20.22
CA LYS A 324 -3.99 12.87 -19.31
C LYS A 324 -2.51 12.63 -19.62
N LYS A 325 -2.18 12.44 -20.89
CA LYS A 325 -0.79 12.23 -21.35
C LYS A 325 0.10 13.42 -21.00
N GLU A 326 -0.38 14.63 -21.23
CA GLU A 326 0.35 15.85 -20.88
C GLU A 326 0.59 15.96 -19.36
N TRP A 327 -0.43 15.65 -18.55
CA TRP A 327 -0.29 15.67 -17.10
C TRP A 327 0.66 14.58 -16.59
N LEU A 328 0.54 13.35 -17.11
CA LEU A 328 1.39 12.22 -16.71
C LEU A 328 2.87 12.43 -17.07
N ALA A 329 3.16 13.23 -18.10
CA ALA A 329 4.53 13.58 -18.46
C ALA A 329 5.27 14.38 -17.36
N ARG A 330 4.58 14.87 -16.34
CA ARG A 330 5.16 15.56 -15.17
C ARG A 330 5.71 14.62 -14.12
N MET A 331 5.39 13.33 -14.20
CA MET A 331 5.94 12.33 -13.27
C MET A 331 7.42 12.13 -13.56
N ASP A 332 8.22 12.22 -12.51
CA ASP A 332 9.65 12.01 -12.56
C ASP A 332 10.15 11.30 -11.29
N ASN A 333 11.37 10.77 -11.37
CA ASN A 333 12.11 10.22 -10.23
C ASN A 333 11.36 9.17 -9.41
N ALA A 334 10.35 8.50 -9.99
CA ALA A 334 9.69 7.38 -9.33
C ALA A 334 10.61 6.15 -9.29
N VAL A 335 10.43 5.35 -8.26
CA VAL A 335 11.12 4.07 -8.05
C VAL A 335 10.17 2.93 -8.40
N LEU A 336 10.68 1.88 -9.05
CA LEU A 336 10.00 0.61 -9.23
C LEU A 336 10.79 -0.51 -8.57
N GLY A 337 10.16 -1.25 -7.66
CA GLY A 337 10.67 -2.50 -7.10
C GLY A 337 9.91 -3.71 -7.66
N SER A 338 10.61 -4.82 -7.82
CA SER A 338 10.03 -6.10 -8.24
C SER A 338 10.46 -7.23 -7.30
N ASP A 339 9.53 -8.13 -6.95
CA ASP A 339 9.79 -9.26 -6.06
C ASP A 339 10.59 -10.39 -6.73
N ALA A 340 10.76 -10.34 -8.07
CA ALA A 340 11.59 -11.24 -8.84
C ALA A 340 12.12 -10.54 -10.11
N PHE A 341 12.97 -11.22 -10.88
CA PHE A 341 13.58 -10.63 -12.08
C PHE A 341 12.54 -10.27 -13.15
N PHE A 342 12.87 -9.27 -13.96
CA PHE A 342 12.13 -8.96 -15.17
C PHE A 342 12.52 -9.91 -16.30
N PRO A 343 11.57 -10.71 -16.82
CA PRO A 343 11.89 -11.63 -17.91
C PRO A 343 12.12 -10.94 -19.25
N PHE A 344 11.54 -9.74 -19.45
CA PHE A 344 11.60 -8.97 -20.69
C PHE A 344 11.67 -7.47 -20.41
N SER A 345 12.15 -6.71 -21.39
CA SER A 345 12.27 -5.25 -21.30
C SER A 345 10.94 -4.48 -21.35
N ASP A 346 9.85 -5.12 -21.69
CA ASP A 346 8.50 -4.50 -21.68
C ASP A 346 8.08 -3.98 -20.30
N ASN A 347 8.60 -4.57 -19.23
CA ASN A 347 8.44 -4.06 -17.87
C ASN A 347 9.09 -2.67 -17.71
N VAL A 348 10.29 -2.46 -18.27
CA VAL A 348 10.99 -1.18 -18.26
C VAL A 348 10.27 -0.16 -19.13
N GLU A 349 9.81 -0.55 -20.32
CA GLU A 349 9.01 0.30 -21.22
C GLU A 349 7.73 0.78 -20.52
N ARG A 350 7.06 -0.11 -19.77
CA ARG A 350 5.88 0.29 -19.00
C ARG A 350 6.24 1.25 -17.86
N ALA A 351 7.31 0.97 -17.13
CA ALA A 351 7.80 1.80 -16.03
C ALA A 351 8.13 3.23 -16.50
N LYS A 352 8.75 3.36 -17.68
CA LYS A 352 9.06 4.66 -18.28
C LYS A 352 7.82 5.55 -18.44
N LYS A 353 6.68 4.98 -18.82
CA LYS A 353 5.43 5.74 -19.02
C LYS A 353 4.90 6.35 -17.72
N SER A 354 5.25 5.78 -16.57
CA SER A 354 4.88 6.28 -15.24
C SER A 354 6.02 7.03 -14.55
N GLY A 355 6.99 7.56 -15.29
CA GLY A 355 8.06 8.43 -14.76
C GLY A 355 9.10 7.75 -13.89
N VAL A 356 9.25 6.43 -13.99
CA VAL A 356 10.27 5.69 -13.25
C VAL A 356 11.65 6.05 -13.76
N LYS A 357 12.57 6.32 -12.85
CA LYS A 357 13.99 6.57 -13.10
C LYS A 357 14.89 5.57 -12.40
N TYR A 358 14.43 4.95 -11.35
CA TYR A 358 15.19 4.03 -10.51
C TYR A 358 14.46 2.71 -10.38
N ILE A 359 15.18 1.60 -10.62
CA ILE A 359 14.60 0.25 -10.56
C ILE A 359 15.45 -0.60 -9.62
N VAL A 360 14.81 -1.41 -8.79
CA VAL A 360 15.42 -2.46 -8.00
C VAL A 360 14.73 -3.80 -8.26
N GLN A 361 15.53 -4.79 -8.65
CA GLN A 361 15.08 -6.17 -8.91
C GLN A 361 16.25 -7.12 -8.70
N PRO A 362 16.01 -8.44 -8.52
CA PRO A 362 17.11 -9.37 -8.23
C PRO A 362 18.07 -9.62 -9.37
N GLY A 363 17.66 -9.49 -10.63
CA GLY A 363 18.43 -10.02 -11.75
C GLY A 363 18.37 -11.54 -11.84
N GLY A 364 19.13 -12.14 -12.76
CA GLY A 364 19.19 -13.59 -12.95
C GLY A 364 18.35 -14.11 -14.10
N SER A 365 17.78 -13.24 -14.93
CA SER A 365 17.13 -13.63 -16.19
C SER A 365 18.16 -13.84 -17.29
N VAL A 366 17.89 -14.78 -18.18
CA VAL A 366 18.70 -14.94 -19.42
C VAL A 366 18.63 -13.73 -20.35
N ARG A 367 17.74 -12.78 -20.07
CA ARG A 367 17.56 -11.53 -20.82
C ARG A 367 17.97 -10.28 -20.03
N ASP A 368 18.77 -10.43 -18.99
CA ASP A 368 19.21 -9.30 -18.16
C ASP A 368 19.91 -8.21 -18.98
N ASP A 369 20.73 -8.59 -19.97
CA ASP A 369 21.39 -7.66 -20.89
C ASP A 369 20.38 -6.79 -21.68
N ALA A 370 19.30 -7.36 -22.17
CA ALA A 370 18.25 -6.63 -22.86
C ALA A 370 17.47 -5.68 -21.92
N VAL A 371 17.26 -6.10 -20.68
CA VAL A 371 16.61 -5.27 -19.66
C VAL A 371 17.51 -4.10 -19.25
N ILE A 372 18.81 -4.35 -19.05
CA ILE A 372 19.80 -3.30 -18.77
C ILE A 372 19.90 -2.30 -19.94
N ALA A 373 19.98 -2.80 -21.19
CA ALA A 373 20.02 -1.94 -22.37
C ALA A 373 18.79 -1.04 -22.49
N CYS A 374 17.61 -1.53 -22.14
CA CYS A 374 16.39 -0.74 -22.13
C CYS A 374 16.45 0.37 -21.06
N CYS A 375 16.95 0.07 -19.86
CA CYS A 375 17.19 1.09 -18.83
C CYS A 375 18.20 2.16 -19.31
N ASN A 376 19.30 1.75 -19.95
CA ASN A 376 20.30 2.68 -20.49
C ASN A 376 19.71 3.60 -21.57
N LYS A 377 18.86 3.08 -22.44
CA LYS A 377 18.13 3.86 -23.45
C LYS A 377 17.38 5.05 -22.85
N TYR A 378 16.87 4.92 -21.63
CA TYR A 378 16.09 5.94 -20.94
C TYR A 378 16.86 6.66 -19.83
N GLY A 379 18.17 6.40 -19.68
CA GLY A 379 18.98 7.01 -18.64
C GLY A 379 18.59 6.61 -17.21
N MET A 380 17.89 5.48 -17.05
CA MET A 380 17.53 4.95 -15.74
C MET A 380 18.73 4.34 -15.03
N ALA A 381 18.71 4.33 -13.69
CA ALA A 381 19.61 3.55 -12.87
C ALA A 381 18.89 2.33 -12.31
N MET A 382 19.50 1.15 -12.46
CA MET A 382 18.93 -0.12 -11.98
C MET A 382 19.91 -0.85 -11.08
N VAL A 383 19.40 -1.33 -9.96
CA VAL A 383 20.09 -2.17 -8.99
C VAL A 383 19.66 -3.62 -9.17
N PHE A 384 20.64 -4.54 -9.21
CA PHE A 384 20.42 -5.97 -9.00
C PHE A 384 20.77 -6.30 -7.55
N ASN A 385 19.74 -6.58 -6.73
CA ASN A 385 19.95 -6.89 -5.32
C ASN A 385 20.12 -8.39 -5.03
N GLY A 386 19.90 -9.25 -6.02
CA GLY A 386 20.05 -10.70 -5.87
C GLY A 386 19.00 -11.36 -4.97
N VAL A 387 17.93 -10.65 -4.60
CA VAL A 387 16.93 -11.09 -3.62
C VAL A 387 15.57 -11.30 -4.29
N ARG A 388 15.08 -12.54 -4.24
CA ARG A 388 13.69 -12.87 -4.58
C ARG A 388 12.82 -12.81 -3.32
N LEU A 389 11.67 -12.18 -3.42
CA LEU A 389 10.74 -11.95 -2.29
C LEU A 389 9.37 -12.57 -2.54
N PHE A 390 9.30 -13.78 -3.06
CA PHE A 390 8.01 -14.45 -3.23
C PHE A 390 7.30 -14.62 -1.89
N HIS A 391 6.03 -14.25 -1.89
CA HIS A 391 5.13 -14.33 -0.75
C HIS A 391 3.81 -14.98 -1.18
N HIS A 392 3.48 -16.08 -0.52
CA HIS A 392 2.30 -16.89 -0.83
C HIS A 392 1.50 -17.29 0.41
#